data_25406cf81e8423402d201bba9ccaa834
#
_entry.id   25406cf81e8423402d201bba9ccaa834
#
_cell.length_a   1.000
_cell.length_b   1.000
_cell.length_c   1.000
_cell.angle_alpha   90.00
_cell.angle_beta   90.00
_cell.angle_gamma   90.00
#
_symmetry.space_group_name_H-M   'P 1'
#
loop_
_entity.id
_entity.type
_entity.pdbx_description
1 polymer ?
#
loop_
_entity_poly.entity_id
_entity_poly.type
_entity_poly.pdbx_seq_one_letter_code
_entity_poly.pdbx_strand_id
1 'polypeptide(L)'
;MIRRCLVMVAIAMLVAVAVGGGFAFAQQKEQAVKVDPALKPYTPVAGVSGTIKGVGSDTMNNLMALWGEDFRKVYPNVNIEVEGKGSSTAPPALISGTSTFGPMSRVMKSEESDQFEAKYGYKPTALRTSIDMLAVYVHKDNPIQSLTLQQIDAIFSKTRKGGAAEEITTWGQLGLTGEWADKPISLYGRNSASGTYGYFKEHALFKGDYKDSVKQQPGSASVVQAVASDKYGIGYSGIGYKTADVRAVPLRADANSPVVPAAADHAYDGTYPLARFLYLYVNYQPGSQLDPLRAEFLKYVFSKEGQTDVVKDGYYPVSAKIAAQDLATVGIK
;
A
#
# COMPACT_ATOMS: atom_id res chain seq x y z
N MET A 1 66.95 -53.83 39.84
CA MET A 1 65.58 -53.59 40.35
C MET A 1 64.92 -52.49 39.54
N ILE A 2 63.83 -52.82 39.01
CA ILE A 2 63.04 -52.16 37.98
C ILE A 2 62.33 -50.93 38.55
N ARG A 3 62.31 -49.83 37.85
CA ARG A 3 61.16 -48.90 37.86
C ARG A 3 61.00 -48.18 36.49
N ARG A 4 59.96 -48.55 35.85
CA ARG A 4 59.45 -47.94 34.59
C ARG A 4 58.84 -46.57 34.89
N CYS A 5 59.28 -45.54 34.19
CA CYS A 5 58.54 -44.29 34.11
C CYS A 5 57.74 -44.23 32.79
N LEU A 6 56.43 -44.22 32.89
CA LEU A 6 55.51 -43.92 31.78
C LEU A 6 55.52 -42.41 31.53
N VAL A 7 55.81 -42.03 30.28
CA VAL A 7 55.59 -40.67 29.78
C VAL A 7 54.23 -40.67 29.12
N MET A 8 53.28 -39.95 29.71
CA MET A 8 51.95 -39.59 29.02
C MET A 8 52.19 -38.41 28.15
N VAL A 9 51.96 -38.60 26.85
CA VAL A 9 51.84 -37.53 25.86
C VAL A 9 50.39 -37.12 25.84
N ALA A 10 50.08 -35.91 26.31
CA ALA A 10 48.77 -35.30 26.19
C ALA A 10 48.65 -34.63 24.81
N ILE A 11 47.82 -35.20 23.93
CA ILE A 11 47.42 -34.58 22.67
C ILE A 11 46.27 -33.60 22.96
N ALA A 12 46.55 -32.30 22.89
CA ALA A 12 45.52 -31.27 22.94
C ALA A 12 44.82 -31.20 21.58
N MET A 13 43.59 -31.71 21.50
CA MET A 13 42.69 -31.44 20.37
C MET A 13 42.14 -30.00 20.50
N LEU A 14 42.56 -29.12 19.61
CA LEU A 14 41.93 -27.84 19.39
C LEU A 14 40.61 -28.08 18.63
N VAL A 15 39.46 -27.98 19.32
CA VAL A 15 38.16 -27.94 18.69
C VAL A 15 37.90 -26.49 18.24
N ALA A 16 38.03 -26.22 16.95
CA ALA A 16 37.61 -24.99 16.35
C ALA A 16 36.05 -24.95 16.31
N VAL A 17 35.43 -24.23 17.24
CA VAL A 17 34.00 -23.94 17.19
C VAL A 17 33.80 -22.85 16.13
N ALA A 18 33.38 -23.26 14.95
CA ALA A 18 32.86 -22.34 13.96
C ALA A 18 31.51 -21.79 14.46
N VAL A 19 31.50 -20.58 15.02
CA VAL A 19 30.28 -19.85 15.34
C VAL A 19 29.68 -19.35 14.01
N GLY A 20 28.91 -20.21 13.39
CA GLY A 20 27.99 -19.82 12.29
C GLY A 20 26.85 -19.00 12.89
N GLY A 21 27.00 -17.68 12.90
CA GLY A 21 25.93 -16.76 13.27
C GLY A 21 24.83 -16.78 12.21
N GLY A 22 24.00 -17.83 12.22
CA GLY A 22 22.73 -17.80 11.53
C GLY A 22 21.82 -16.82 12.25
N PHE A 23 21.63 -15.63 11.68
CA PHE A 23 20.54 -14.76 12.09
C PHE A 23 19.23 -15.45 11.71
N ALA A 24 18.67 -16.22 12.63
CA ALA A 24 17.29 -16.65 12.56
C ALA A 24 16.44 -15.40 12.71
N PHE A 25 15.97 -14.85 11.60
CA PHE A 25 14.82 -13.93 11.65
C PHE A 25 13.66 -14.76 12.22
N ALA A 26 13.36 -14.52 13.49
CA ALA A 26 12.12 -14.99 14.07
C ALA A 26 11.00 -14.50 13.15
N GLN A 27 10.25 -15.42 12.55
CA GLN A 27 8.98 -15.10 11.90
C GLN A 27 8.11 -14.45 12.99
N GLN A 28 8.12 -13.11 13.02
CA GLN A 28 7.15 -12.39 13.82
C GLN A 28 5.79 -12.84 13.30
N LYS A 29 5.03 -13.51 14.17
CA LYS A 29 3.61 -13.80 13.90
C LYS A 29 2.99 -12.46 13.55
N GLU A 30 2.57 -12.32 12.31
CA GLU A 30 1.83 -11.14 11.83
C GLU A 30 0.66 -10.97 12.80
N GLN A 31 0.67 -9.91 13.61
CA GLN A 31 -0.43 -9.64 14.52
C GLN A 31 -1.66 -9.41 13.67
N ALA A 32 -2.75 -10.11 13.99
CA ALA A 32 -4.01 -9.93 13.29
C ALA A 32 -4.42 -8.45 13.38
N VAL A 33 -4.58 -7.81 12.24
CA VAL A 33 -5.05 -6.42 12.15
C VAL A 33 -6.42 -6.33 12.81
N LYS A 34 -6.58 -5.41 13.76
CA LYS A 34 -7.82 -5.26 14.53
C LYS A 34 -8.43 -3.89 14.25
N VAL A 35 -9.73 -3.90 14.09
CA VAL A 35 -10.54 -2.68 14.06
C VAL A 35 -10.51 -2.02 15.43
N ASP A 36 -10.39 -0.69 15.46
CA ASP A 36 -10.40 0.09 16.71
C ASP A 36 -11.71 -0.20 17.48
N PRO A 37 -11.65 -0.72 18.73
CA PRO A 37 -12.83 -1.05 19.51
C PRO A 37 -13.70 0.17 19.85
N ALA A 38 -13.17 1.39 19.75
CA ALA A 38 -13.94 2.61 19.96
C ALA A 38 -14.81 3.01 18.75
N LEU A 39 -14.66 2.36 17.60
CA LEU A 39 -15.54 2.55 16.45
C LEU A 39 -16.94 2.01 16.77
N LYS A 40 -17.95 2.83 16.50
CA LYS A 40 -19.35 2.45 16.74
C LYS A 40 -19.84 1.50 15.66
N PRO A 41 -20.70 0.53 16.01
CA PRO A 41 -21.45 -0.22 15.01
C PRO A 41 -22.32 0.70 14.15
N TYR A 42 -22.51 0.31 12.88
CA TYR A 42 -23.43 1.03 12.00
C TYR A 42 -24.88 0.84 12.44
N THR A 43 -25.60 1.93 12.54
CA THR A 43 -27.04 1.89 12.88
C THR A 43 -27.84 2.36 11.67
N PRO A 44 -28.59 1.47 10.98
CA PRO A 44 -29.36 1.84 9.79
C PRO A 44 -30.50 2.81 10.11
N VAL A 45 -30.80 3.65 9.12
CA VAL A 45 -31.99 4.53 9.11
C VAL A 45 -32.91 4.17 7.95
N ALA A 46 -34.18 4.50 8.04
CA ALA A 46 -35.14 4.22 6.97
C ALA A 46 -35.01 5.21 5.79
N GLY A 47 -35.46 4.79 4.60
CA GLY A 47 -35.64 5.70 3.44
C GLY A 47 -34.38 5.94 2.61
N VAL A 48 -33.32 5.15 2.77
CA VAL A 48 -32.09 5.25 1.99
C VAL A 48 -32.22 4.44 0.70
N SER A 49 -32.10 5.09 -0.45
CA SER A 49 -32.16 4.47 -1.78
C SER A 49 -31.45 5.33 -2.80
N GLY A 50 -31.15 4.79 -3.97
CA GLY A 50 -30.51 5.50 -5.08
C GLY A 50 -29.24 4.82 -5.57
N THR A 51 -28.40 5.55 -6.32
CA THR A 51 -27.16 5.02 -6.88
C THR A 51 -25.94 5.74 -6.30
N ILE A 52 -24.99 4.97 -5.81
CA ILE A 52 -23.64 5.42 -5.48
C ILE A 52 -22.73 4.98 -6.61
N LYS A 53 -22.04 5.93 -7.24
CA LYS A 53 -21.04 5.66 -8.25
C LYS A 53 -19.67 6.11 -7.79
N GLY A 54 -18.73 5.17 -7.70
CA GLY A 54 -17.32 5.42 -7.39
C GLY A 54 -16.48 5.33 -8.66
N VAL A 55 -15.84 6.42 -9.07
CA VAL A 55 -14.91 6.42 -10.22
C VAL A 55 -13.54 6.86 -9.72
N GLY A 56 -12.50 6.06 -9.93
CA GLY A 56 -11.16 6.45 -9.49
C GLY A 56 -10.17 5.31 -9.34
N SER A 57 -9.59 5.19 -8.17
CA SER A 57 -8.46 4.32 -7.87
C SER A 57 -8.77 2.83 -8.05
N ASP A 58 -8.02 2.16 -8.91
CA ASP A 58 -8.01 0.69 -8.98
C ASP A 58 -7.51 0.06 -7.65
N THR A 59 -6.58 0.71 -6.95
CA THR A 59 -6.11 0.24 -5.63
C THR A 59 -7.26 0.05 -4.65
N MET A 60 -8.30 0.89 -4.72
CA MET A 60 -9.48 0.82 -3.86
C MET A 60 -10.65 0.05 -4.48
N ASN A 61 -10.47 -0.55 -5.65
CA ASN A 61 -11.59 -1.14 -6.40
C ASN A 61 -12.29 -2.25 -5.60
N ASN A 62 -11.52 -3.18 -5.03
CA ASN A 62 -12.06 -4.26 -4.21
C ASN A 62 -12.71 -3.73 -2.92
N LEU A 63 -12.06 -2.78 -2.26
CA LEU A 63 -12.60 -2.18 -1.03
C LEU A 63 -13.91 -1.46 -1.28
N MET A 64 -14.01 -0.68 -2.36
CA MET A 64 -15.27 -0.05 -2.77
C MET A 64 -16.36 -1.07 -3.08
N ALA A 65 -16.01 -2.20 -3.68
CA ALA A 65 -16.94 -3.29 -3.96
C ALA A 65 -17.42 -3.96 -2.66
N LEU A 66 -16.52 -4.23 -1.71
CA LEU A 66 -16.88 -4.81 -0.40
C LEU A 66 -17.81 -3.89 0.38
N TRP A 67 -17.48 -2.60 0.51
CA TRP A 67 -18.38 -1.63 1.14
C TRP A 67 -19.74 -1.58 0.44
N GLY A 68 -19.73 -1.61 -0.90
CA GLY A 68 -20.96 -1.62 -1.69
C GLY A 68 -21.82 -2.86 -1.46
N GLU A 69 -21.20 -4.02 -1.43
CA GLU A 69 -21.88 -5.29 -1.20
C GLU A 69 -22.51 -5.35 0.21
N ASP A 70 -21.74 -5.02 1.24
CA ASP A 70 -22.22 -5.07 2.61
C ASP A 70 -23.23 -3.94 2.91
N PHE A 71 -23.08 -2.76 2.34
CA PHE A 71 -24.06 -1.67 2.41
C PHE A 71 -25.40 -2.03 1.73
N ARG A 72 -25.35 -2.76 0.60
CA ARG A 72 -26.58 -3.27 -0.07
C ARG A 72 -27.32 -4.33 0.74
N LYS A 73 -26.64 -5.09 1.60
CA LYS A 73 -27.33 -6.03 2.53
C LYS A 73 -28.23 -5.27 3.51
N VAL A 74 -27.83 -4.04 3.88
CA VAL A 74 -28.61 -3.16 4.74
C VAL A 74 -29.66 -2.38 3.94
N TYR A 75 -29.33 -1.93 2.72
CA TYR A 75 -30.18 -1.13 1.85
C TYR A 75 -30.36 -1.77 0.47
N PRO A 76 -31.28 -2.73 0.33
CA PRO A 76 -31.45 -3.47 -0.93
C PRO A 76 -31.81 -2.62 -2.15
N ASN A 77 -32.35 -1.42 -1.92
CA ASN A 77 -32.76 -0.48 -2.97
C ASN A 77 -31.62 0.49 -3.37
N VAL A 78 -30.41 0.29 -2.84
CA VAL A 78 -29.22 1.06 -3.25
C VAL A 78 -28.46 0.30 -4.33
N ASN A 79 -28.16 0.99 -5.44
CA ASN A 79 -27.25 0.48 -6.46
C ASN A 79 -25.83 1.02 -6.24
N ILE A 80 -24.83 0.17 -6.40
CA ILE A 80 -23.42 0.56 -6.26
C ILE A 80 -22.68 0.23 -7.56
N GLU A 81 -22.04 1.23 -8.15
CA GLU A 81 -21.24 1.12 -9.35
C GLU A 81 -19.80 1.53 -9.05
N VAL A 82 -18.83 0.72 -9.43
CA VAL A 82 -17.42 0.97 -9.18
C VAL A 82 -16.62 0.90 -10.48
N GLU A 83 -15.85 1.94 -10.77
CA GLU A 83 -14.96 2.02 -11.93
C GLU A 83 -13.52 2.34 -11.49
N GLY A 84 -12.70 1.29 -11.38
CA GLY A 84 -11.30 1.38 -10.95
C GLY A 84 -10.33 1.66 -12.10
N LYS A 85 -10.39 2.84 -12.73
CA LYS A 85 -9.55 3.22 -13.89
C LYS A 85 -8.31 4.04 -13.53
N GLY A 86 -8.06 4.25 -12.26
CA GLY A 86 -6.94 5.03 -11.74
C GLY A 86 -7.38 6.35 -11.10
N SER A 87 -6.61 6.81 -10.08
CA SER A 87 -6.97 8.00 -9.30
C SER A 87 -7.17 9.26 -10.14
N SER A 88 -6.49 9.36 -11.28
CA SER A 88 -6.61 10.53 -12.17
C SER A 88 -7.99 10.64 -12.86
N THR A 89 -8.83 9.60 -12.79
CA THR A 89 -10.20 9.64 -13.34
C THR A 89 -11.21 10.17 -12.32
N ALA A 90 -10.87 10.21 -11.03
CA ALA A 90 -11.76 10.68 -9.98
C ALA A 90 -12.08 12.20 -10.08
N PRO A 91 -11.09 13.12 -10.23
CA PRO A 91 -11.36 14.54 -10.29
C PRO A 91 -12.33 14.93 -11.43
N PRO A 92 -12.10 14.54 -12.70
CA PRO A 92 -13.04 14.90 -13.77
C PRO A 92 -14.43 14.29 -13.58
N ALA A 93 -14.55 13.09 -13.01
CA ALA A 93 -15.86 12.47 -12.74
C ALA A 93 -16.62 13.19 -11.62
N LEU A 94 -15.95 13.64 -10.56
CA LEU A 94 -16.53 14.48 -9.51
C LEU A 94 -16.92 15.86 -10.06
N ILE A 95 -16.06 16.47 -10.88
CA ILE A 95 -16.31 17.78 -11.50
C ILE A 95 -17.52 17.72 -12.43
N SER A 96 -17.65 16.69 -13.25
CA SER A 96 -18.79 16.52 -14.15
C SER A 96 -20.08 16.08 -13.43
N GLY A 97 -20.00 15.63 -12.17
CA GLY A 97 -21.13 15.07 -11.42
C GLY A 97 -21.52 13.65 -11.85
N THR A 98 -20.67 12.96 -12.62
CA THR A 98 -20.88 11.56 -13.04
C THR A 98 -20.44 10.54 -12.01
N SER A 99 -19.78 10.98 -10.94
CA SER A 99 -19.37 10.15 -9.79
C SER A 99 -19.89 10.75 -8.49
N THR A 100 -20.40 9.89 -7.61
CA THR A 100 -20.84 10.26 -6.25
C THR A 100 -19.64 10.45 -5.33
N PHE A 101 -18.66 9.54 -5.46
CA PHE A 101 -17.41 9.55 -4.72
C PHE A 101 -16.22 9.31 -5.65
N GLY A 102 -15.09 9.91 -5.31
CA GLY A 102 -13.81 9.74 -5.99
C GLY A 102 -12.81 8.96 -5.12
N PRO A 103 -12.75 7.62 -5.20
CA PRO A 103 -11.70 6.87 -4.52
C PRO A 103 -10.32 7.19 -5.11
N MET A 104 -9.36 7.54 -4.26
CA MET A 104 -8.00 7.90 -4.68
C MET A 104 -6.94 7.29 -3.77
N SER A 105 -5.86 6.82 -4.37
CA SER A 105 -4.69 6.26 -3.67
C SER A 105 -3.51 7.24 -3.63
N ARG A 106 -3.79 8.50 -3.77
CA ARG A 106 -2.94 9.67 -3.55
C ARG A 106 -3.81 10.86 -3.21
N VAL A 107 -3.20 11.90 -2.68
CA VAL A 107 -3.86 13.20 -2.57
C VAL A 107 -4.18 13.73 -3.98
N MET A 108 -5.31 14.41 -4.12
CA MET A 108 -5.65 15.14 -5.35
C MET A 108 -4.57 16.20 -5.62
N LYS A 109 -4.11 16.32 -6.85
CA LYS A 109 -3.13 17.33 -7.24
C LYS A 109 -3.72 18.72 -7.13
N SER A 110 -2.88 19.73 -6.98
CA SER A 110 -3.31 21.12 -6.91
C SER A 110 -4.18 21.50 -8.09
N GLU A 111 -3.75 21.20 -9.32
CA GLU A 111 -4.47 21.53 -10.54
C GLU A 111 -5.82 20.81 -10.62
N GLU A 112 -5.91 19.57 -10.13
CA GLU A 112 -7.18 18.81 -10.08
C GLU A 112 -8.16 19.46 -9.06
N SER A 113 -7.63 19.89 -7.90
CA SER A 113 -8.40 20.58 -6.86
C SER A 113 -8.86 21.96 -7.31
N ASP A 114 -7.98 22.72 -7.99
CA ASP A 114 -8.28 24.07 -8.49
C ASP A 114 -9.36 24.03 -9.59
N GLN A 115 -9.33 23.02 -10.47
CA GLN A 115 -10.39 22.79 -11.46
C GLN A 115 -11.74 22.49 -10.81
N PHE A 116 -11.75 21.73 -9.72
CA PHE A 116 -12.97 21.48 -8.96
C PHE A 116 -13.47 22.76 -8.30
N GLU A 117 -12.58 23.52 -7.65
CA GLU A 117 -12.90 24.79 -6.99
C GLU A 117 -13.41 25.85 -7.98
N ALA A 118 -12.82 25.91 -9.19
CA ALA A 118 -13.30 26.81 -10.25
C ALA A 118 -14.75 26.53 -10.65
N LYS A 119 -15.20 25.27 -10.57
CA LYS A 119 -16.58 24.91 -10.90
C LYS A 119 -17.56 25.13 -9.75
N TYR A 120 -17.16 24.78 -8.52
CA TYR A 120 -18.09 24.71 -7.39
C TYR A 120 -17.94 25.86 -6.39
N GLY A 121 -16.85 26.64 -6.46
CA GLY A 121 -16.54 27.71 -5.52
C GLY A 121 -15.96 27.24 -4.17
N TYR A 122 -15.66 25.95 -4.02
CA TYR A 122 -15.03 25.35 -2.86
C TYR A 122 -14.24 24.11 -3.27
N LYS A 123 -13.29 23.68 -2.42
CA LYS A 123 -12.45 22.52 -2.69
C LYS A 123 -13.17 21.19 -2.41
N PRO A 124 -12.82 20.11 -3.13
CA PRO A 124 -13.38 18.79 -2.83
C PRO A 124 -12.91 18.33 -1.44
N THR A 125 -13.78 17.66 -0.70
CA THR A 125 -13.45 17.15 0.63
C THR A 125 -12.82 15.77 0.53
N ALA A 126 -11.63 15.60 1.12
CA ALA A 126 -10.91 14.35 1.23
C ALA A 126 -11.22 13.66 2.56
N LEU A 127 -11.59 12.39 2.52
CA LEU A 127 -11.83 11.56 3.68
C LEU A 127 -10.82 10.42 3.70
N ARG A 128 -10.08 10.24 4.80
CA ARG A 128 -9.08 9.19 5.00
C ARG A 128 -9.78 7.91 5.42
N THR A 129 -9.97 6.97 4.52
CA THR A 129 -10.82 5.80 4.78
C THR A 129 -10.06 4.57 5.24
N SER A 130 -8.79 4.47 4.88
CA SER A 130 -7.92 3.33 5.23
C SER A 130 -6.46 3.72 5.07
N ILE A 131 -5.57 2.89 5.62
CA ILE A 131 -4.12 3.02 5.45
C ILE A 131 -3.64 1.88 4.57
N ASP A 132 -2.85 2.22 3.56
CA ASP A 132 -2.15 1.30 2.67
C ASP A 132 -0.64 1.41 2.89
N MET A 133 0.05 0.30 2.81
CA MET A 133 1.48 0.29 2.57
C MET A 133 1.70 -0.04 1.11
N LEU A 134 2.30 0.91 0.38
CA LEU A 134 2.73 0.64 -0.99
C LEU A 134 3.94 -0.29 -0.93
N ALA A 135 3.68 -1.57 -1.09
CA ALA A 135 4.69 -2.61 -0.98
C ALA A 135 5.49 -2.75 -2.28
N VAL A 136 6.80 -2.95 -2.14
CA VAL A 136 7.68 -3.41 -3.21
C VAL A 136 7.71 -4.93 -3.15
N TYR A 137 7.22 -5.56 -4.22
CA TYR A 137 7.09 -7.01 -4.32
C TYR A 137 8.19 -7.62 -5.16
N VAL A 138 8.62 -8.79 -4.72
CA VAL A 138 9.45 -9.73 -5.48
C VAL A 138 8.79 -11.11 -5.44
N HIS A 139 9.22 -12.01 -6.35
CA HIS A 139 8.80 -13.40 -6.30
C HIS A 139 9.12 -14.01 -4.93
N LYS A 140 8.30 -14.95 -4.45
CA LYS A 140 8.45 -15.57 -3.11
C LYS A 140 9.83 -16.16 -2.84
N ASP A 141 10.49 -16.69 -3.89
CA ASP A 141 11.81 -17.34 -3.79
C ASP A 141 12.98 -16.36 -3.92
N ASN A 142 12.73 -15.08 -4.13
CA ASN A 142 13.80 -14.09 -4.22
C ASN A 142 14.41 -13.84 -2.83
N PRO A 143 15.74 -14.00 -2.64
CA PRO A 143 16.37 -13.95 -1.32
C PRO A 143 16.70 -12.54 -0.82
N ILE A 144 16.39 -11.46 -1.56
CA ILE A 144 16.71 -10.08 -1.14
C ILE A 144 16.14 -9.77 0.25
N GLN A 145 16.93 -9.23 1.17
CA GLN A 145 16.51 -9.02 2.54
C GLN A 145 15.84 -7.67 2.77
N SER A 146 16.32 -6.62 2.14
CA SER A 146 15.77 -5.28 2.23
C SER A 146 16.24 -4.43 1.05
N LEU A 147 15.54 -3.32 0.81
CA LEU A 147 15.93 -2.28 -0.16
C LEU A 147 15.83 -0.90 0.48
N THR A 148 16.78 -0.03 0.18
CA THR A 148 16.64 1.42 0.47
C THR A 148 15.83 2.11 -0.62
N LEU A 149 15.27 3.29 -0.31
CA LEU A 149 14.58 4.09 -1.33
C LEU A 149 15.53 4.51 -2.46
N GLN A 150 16.82 4.75 -2.17
CA GLN A 150 17.82 5.05 -3.18
C GLN A 150 18.07 3.86 -4.12
N GLN A 151 18.08 2.63 -3.59
CA GLN A 151 18.18 1.43 -4.43
C GLN A 151 16.93 1.25 -5.29
N ILE A 152 15.74 1.48 -4.73
CA ILE A 152 14.48 1.44 -5.49
C ILE A 152 14.49 2.46 -6.62
N ASP A 153 14.94 3.68 -6.35
CA ASP A 153 15.11 4.72 -7.38
C ASP A 153 16.09 4.27 -8.45
N ALA A 154 17.26 3.73 -8.09
CA ALA A 154 18.24 3.21 -9.03
C ALA A 154 17.72 2.04 -9.90
N ILE A 155 16.79 1.23 -9.35
CA ILE A 155 16.14 0.12 -10.06
C ILE A 155 15.11 0.64 -11.06
N PHE A 156 14.21 1.55 -10.65
CA PHE A 156 13.04 1.95 -11.44
C PHE A 156 13.18 3.25 -12.21
N SER A 157 14.10 4.14 -11.79
CA SER A 157 14.22 5.50 -12.35
C SER A 157 15.42 5.62 -13.32
N LYS A 158 15.21 6.33 -14.42
CA LYS A 158 16.28 6.73 -15.33
C LYS A 158 17.01 8.00 -14.87
N THR A 159 16.41 8.78 -13.97
CA THR A 159 16.99 10.05 -13.49
C THR A 159 17.74 9.93 -12.17
N ARG A 160 17.49 8.88 -11.39
CA ARG A 160 18.15 8.56 -10.11
C ARG A 160 18.32 9.75 -9.16
N LYS A 161 17.22 10.47 -8.95
CA LYS A 161 17.22 11.68 -8.09
C LYS A 161 17.45 11.37 -6.59
N GLY A 162 17.36 10.10 -6.19
CA GLY A 162 17.74 9.62 -4.86
C GLY A 162 19.25 9.58 -4.60
N GLY A 163 20.08 9.93 -5.60
CA GLY A 163 21.52 10.11 -5.45
C GLY A 163 22.37 8.89 -5.80
N ALA A 164 21.79 7.81 -6.33
CA ALA A 164 22.59 6.68 -6.81
C ALA A 164 23.43 7.06 -8.04
N ALA A 165 24.73 6.77 -8.01
CA ALA A 165 25.65 7.09 -9.12
C ALA A 165 25.32 6.29 -10.38
N GLU A 166 24.98 5.02 -10.20
CA GLU A 166 24.70 4.09 -11.30
C GLU A 166 23.30 3.50 -11.18
N GLU A 167 22.76 3.03 -12.29
CA GLU A 167 21.53 2.27 -12.30
C GLU A 167 21.75 0.85 -11.79
N ILE A 168 20.71 0.27 -11.21
CA ILE A 168 20.66 -1.14 -10.81
C ILE A 168 19.81 -1.88 -11.83
N THR A 169 20.41 -2.86 -12.50
CA THR A 169 19.76 -3.66 -13.56
C THR A 169 19.83 -5.14 -13.31
N THR A 170 20.71 -5.59 -12.41
CA THR A 170 20.86 -7.00 -12.04
C THR A 170 20.71 -7.21 -10.55
N TRP A 171 20.31 -8.41 -10.15
CA TRP A 171 20.22 -8.80 -8.75
C TRP A 171 21.59 -8.87 -8.06
N GLY A 172 22.66 -9.13 -8.83
CA GLY A 172 24.04 -9.15 -8.28
C GLY A 172 24.50 -7.78 -7.79
N GLN A 173 24.06 -6.67 -8.43
CA GLN A 173 24.36 -5.31 -7.95
C GLN A 173 23.72 -5.02 -6.58
N LEU A 174 22.73 -5.82 -6.18
CA LEU A 174 22.11 -5.77 -4.85
C LEU A 174 22.76 -6.78 -3.85
N GLY A 175 23.87 -7.40 -4.23
CA GLY A 175 24.63 -8.35 -3.38
C GLY A 175 24.13 -9.78 -3.45
N LEU A 176 23.22 -10.13 -4.35
CA LEU A 176 22.80 -11.52 -4.55
C LEU A 176 23.86 -12.29 -5.35
N THR A 177 24.11 -13.53 -4.95
CA THR A 177 25.15 -14.39 -5.52
C THR A 177 24.55 -15.66 -6.16
N GLY A 178 25.41 -16.54 -6.71
CA GLY A 178 24.99 -17.78 -7.33
C GLY A 178 24.08 -17.56 -8.54
N GLU A 179 22.96 -18.25 -8.60
CA GLU A 179 22.03 -18.15 -9.72
C GLU A 179 21.44 -16.75 -9.95
N TRP A 180 21.55 -15.85 -8.98
CA TRP A 180 21.00 -14.49 -9.02
C TRP A 180 21.99 -13.44 -9.53
N ALA A 181 23.31 -13.73 -9.49
CA ALA A 181 24.35 -12.73 -9.71
C ALA A 181 24.21 -11.95 -11.02
N ASP A 182 23.99 -12.66 -12.13
CA ASP A 182 23.90 -12.08 -13.47
C ASP A 182 22.46 -11.93 -13.98
N LYS A 183 21.47 -12.18 -13.13
CA LYS A 183 20.07 -12.12 -13.59
C LYS A 183 19.59 -10.69 -13.70
N PRO A 184 19.05 -10.31 -14.85
CA PRO A 184 18.44 -8.99 -15.03
C PRO A 184 17.17 -8.88 -14.20
N ILE A 185 16.89 -7.67 -13.72
CA ILE A 185 15.67 -7.35 -12.98
C ILE A 185 14.56 -6.96 -13.96
N SER A 186 13.47 -7.72 -14.00
CA SER A 186 12.26 -7.34 -14.74
C SER A 186 11.42 -6.38 -13.92
N LEU A 187 11.06 -5.23 -14.49
CA LEU A 187 10.37 -4.15 -13.81
C LEU A 187 8.87 -4.16 -14.13
N TYR A 188 8.03 -4.18 -13.09
CA TYR A 188 6.58 -4.12 -13.20
C TYR A 188 6.04 -2.93 -12.41
N GLY A 189 5.21 -2.12 -13.04
CA GLY A 189 4.64 -0.93 -12.43
C GLY A 189 3.22 -0.67 -12.91
N ARG A 190 2.67 0.45 -12.47
CA ARG A 190 1.33 0.91 -12.87
C ARG A 190 1.44 1.91 -14.03
N ASN A 191 0.35 2.13 -14.74
CA ASN A 191 0.24 3.18 -15.73
C ASN A 191 0.09 4.57 -15.10
N SER A 192 0.23 5.64 -15.88
CA SER A 192 0.21 7.02 -15.41
C SER A 192 -1.14 7.52 -14.86
N ALA A 193 -2.25 6.85 -15.15
CA ALA A 193 -3.56 7.17 -14.58
C ALA A 193 -3.65 6.73 -13.10
N SER A 194 -2.81 5.78 -12.67
CA SER A 194 -2.80 5.25 -11.32
C SER A 194 -2.29 6.26 -10.29
N GLY A 195 -3.01 6.41 -9.19
CA GLY A 195 -2.51 7.14 -8.02
C GLY A 195 -1.28 6.48 -7.40
N THR A 196 -1.20 5.14 -7.46
CA THR A 196 -0.04 4.36 -7.00
C THR A 196 1.21 4.67 -7.82
N TYR A 197 1.08 4.82 -9.14
CA TYR A 197 2.16 5.30 -10.00
C TYR A 197 2.65 6.69 -9.55
N GLY A 198 1.73 7.63 -9.34
CA GLY A 198 2.08 9.00 -8.93
C GLY A 198 2.74 9.03 -7.55
N TYR A 199 2.18 8.31 -6.58
CA TYR A 199 2.72 8.22 -5.22
C TYR A 199 4.12 7.60 -5.21
N PHE A 200 4.33 6.49 -5.92
CA PHE A 200 5.65 5.84 -6.03
C PHE A 200 6.67 6.75 -6.70
N LYS A 201 6.28 7.44 -7.78
CA LYS A 201 7.14 8.44 -8.44
C LYS A 201 7.58 9.53 -7.48
N GLU A 202 6.67 10.02 -6.65
CA GLU A 202 6.94 11.11 -5.71
C GLU A 202 7.85 10.68 -4.56
N HIS A 203 7.53 9.55 -3.91
CA HIS A 203 8.15 9.15 -2.65
C HIS A 203 9.30 8.15 -2.80
N ALA A 204 9.23 7.25 -3.77
CA ALA A 204 10.26 6.24 -3.99
C ALA A 204 11.27 6.60 -5.08
N LEU A 205 10.86 7.43 -6.08
CA LEU A 205 11.74 7.88 -7.16
C LEU A 205 12.13 9.37 -7.02
N PHE A 206 11.86 9.99 -5.88
CA PHE A 206 12.21 11.38 -5.59
C PHE A 206 11.77 12.34 -6.72
N LYS A 207 10.55 12.12 -7.25
CA LYS A 207 9.99 12.82 -8.43
C LYS A 207 10.79 12.59 -9.73
N GLY A 208 11.61 11.52 -9.76
CA GLY A 208 12.36 11.09 -10.94
C GLY A 208 11.46 10.42 -11.99
N ASP A 209 11.99 10.24 -13.20
CA ASP A 209 11.26 9.60 -14.29
C ASP A 209 11.53 8.10 -14.31
N TYR A 210 10.47 7.33 -14.52
CA TYR A 210 10.58 5.89 -14.69
C TYR A 210 11.45 5.51 -15.88
N LYS A 211 12.13 4.36 -15.79
CA LYS A 211 12.76 3.72 -16.94
C LYS A 211 11.69 3.30 -17.95
N ASP A 212 12.02 3.39 -19.23
CA ASP A 212 11.11 2.98 -20.30
C ASP A 212 10.89 1.45 -20.32
N SER A 213 11.78 0.69 -19.68
CA SER A 213 11.67 -0.77 -19.48
C SER A 213 10.64 -1.20 -18.43
N VAL A 214 10.04 -0.27 -17.68
CA VAL A 214 8.98 -0.62 -16.73
C VAL A 214 7.73 -1.07 -17.47
N LYS A 215 7.38 -2.35 -17.29
CA LYS A 215 6.19 -2.95 -17.89
C LYS A 215 4.95 -2.46 -17.14
N GLN A 216 4.26 -1.48 -17.73
CA GLN A 216 3.09 -0.85 -17.13
C GLN A 216 1.89 -1.79 -17.12
N GLN A 217 1.30 -1.98 -15.96
CA GLN A 217 0.11 -2.80 -15.73
C GLN A 217 -1.13 -1.93 -15.49
N PRO A 218 -2.31 -2.34 -15.96
CA PRO A 218 -3.54 -1.55 -15.76
C PRO A 218 -4.01 -1.54 -14.31
N GLY A 219 -3.78 -2.61 -13.55
CA GLY A 219 -4.31 -2.81 -12.21
C GLY A 219 -3.26 -3.27 -11.20
N SER A 220 -3.63 -3.19 -9.92
CA SER A 220 -2.82 -3.62 -8.79
C SER A 220 -2.61 -5.14 -8.79
N ALA A 221 -3.68 -5.90 -9.02
CA ALA A 221 -3.64 -7.35 -9.13
C ALA A 221 -2.71 -7.83 -10.26
N SER A 222 -2.74 -7.17 -11.43
CA SER A 222 -1.90 -7.55 -12.56
C SER A 222 -0.41 -7.29 -12.33
N VAL A 223 -0.02 -6.29 -11.53
CA VAL A 223 1.37 -6.13 -11.08
C VAL A 223 1.79 -7.31 -10.22
N VAL A 224 0.99 -7.66 -9.21
CA VAL A 224 1.30 -8.76 -8.29
C VAL A 224 1.39 -10.08 -9.05
N GLN A 225 0.45 -10.36 -9.97
CA GLN A 225 0.45 -11.56 -10.80
C GLN A 225 1.69 -11.63 -11.71
N ALA A 226 2.09 -10.51 -12.31
CA ALA A 226 3.28 -10.45 -13.15
C ALA A 226 4.56 -10.77 -12.35
N VAL A 227 4.70 -10.22 -11.14
CA VAL A 227 5.82 -10.53 -10.24
C VAL A 227 5.77 -11.98 -9.76
N ALA A 228 4.58 -12.52 -9.46
CA ALA A 228 4.39 -13.92 -9.07
C ALA A 228 4.80 -14.92 -10.17
N SER A 229 4.69 -14.51 -11.42
CA SER A 229 5.02 -15.34 -12.60
C SER A 229 6.45 -15.15 -13.11
N ASP A 230 7.20 -14.19 -12.57
CA ASP A 230 8.57 -13.88 -12.98
C ASP A 230 9.53 -13.94 -11.78
N LYS A 231 10.33 -15.01 -11.71
CA LYS A 231 11.28 -15.25 -10.62
C LYS A 231 12.21 -14.06 -10.37
N TYR A 232 12.58 -13.34 -11.43
CA TYR A 232 13.50 -12.21 -11.39
C TYR A 232 12.78 -10.86 -11.44
N GLY A 233 11.46 -10.86 -11.29
CA GLY A 233 10.63 -9.67 -11.32
C GLY A 233 10.66 -8.89 -9.99
N ILE A 234 10.51 -7.58 -10.13
CA ILE A 234 10.22 -6.65 -9.04
C ILE A 234 9.08 -5.73 -9.47
N GLY A 235 8.19 -5.41 -8.56
CA GLY A 235 7.06 -4.52 -8.84
C GLY A 235 6.56 -3.82 -7.59
N TYR A 236 5.61 -2.90 -7.72
CA TYR A 236 5.00 -2.23 -6.59
C TYR A 236 3.47 -2.20 -6.69
N SER A 237 2.81 -2.45 -5.56
CA SER A 237 1.35 -2.44 -5.46
C SER A 237 0.92 -2.25 -4.00
N GLY A 238 -0.36 -1.92 -3.77
CA GLY A 238 -0.92 -1.85 -2.41
C GLY A 238 -0.84 -3.19 -1.69
N ILE A 239 -0.69 -3.12 -0.35
CA ILE A 239 -0.50 -4.32 0.49
C ILE A 239 -1.71 -5.27 0.44
N GLY A 240 -2.93 -4.76 0.24
CA GLY A 240 -4.13 -5.56 0.12
C GLY A 240 -4.15 -6.53 -1.06
N TYR A 241 -3.26 -6.38 -2.04
CA TYR A 241 -3.14 -7.29 -3.19
C TYR A 241 -2.10 -8.38 -3.02
N LYS A 242 -1.44 -8.48 -1.86
CA LYS A 242 -0.42 -9.50 -1.58
C LYS A 242 -1.00 -10.92 -1.73
N THR A 243 -0.29 -11.77 -2.48
CA THR A 243 -0.59 -13.20 -2.61
C THR A 243 0.52 -14.05 -1.99
N ALA A 244 0.28 -15.36 -1.88
CA ALA A 244 1.28 -16.31 -1.37
C ALA A 244 2.53 -16.47 -2.28
N ASP A 245 2.42 -16.08 -3.56
CA ASP A 245 3.48 -16.24 -4.55
C ASP A 245 4.42 -15.04 -4.66
N VAL A 246 4.13 -13.99 -3.90
CA VAL A 246 5.00 -12.81 -3.78
C VAL A 246 5.31 -12.51 -2.31
N ARG A 247 6.41 -11.83 -2.07
CA ARG A 247 6.71 -11.26 -0.76
C ARG A 247 6.98 -9.76 -0.88
N ALA A 248 6.51 -9.02 0.11
CA ALA A 248 6.86 -7.62 0.28
C ALA A 248 8.29 -7.51 0.82
N VAL A 249 9.13 -6.76 0.15
CA VAL A 249 10.51 -6.50 0.58
C VAL A 249 10.49 -5.49 1.72
N PRO A 250 11.15 -5.76 2.86
CA PRO A 250 11.36 -4.77 3.89
C PRO A 250 12.11 -3.53 3.34
N LEU A 251 11.70 -2.34 3.74
CA LEU A 251 12.28 -1.11 3.23
C LEU A 251 13.12 -0.39 4.29
N ARG A 252 14.02 0.45 3.80
CA ARG A 252 14.79 1.42 4.58
C ARG A 252 14.64 2.78 3.91
N ALA A 253 14.49 3.83 4.69
CA ALA A 253 14.48 5.19 4.14
C ALA A 253 15.82 5.52 3.43
N ASP A 254 16.93 5.13 4.06
CA ASP A 254 18.29 5.24 3.55
C ASP A 254 19.19 4.13 4.12
N ALA A 255 20.50 4.15 3.80
CA ALA A 255 21.47 3.14 4.24
C ALA A 255 21.64 3.06 5.77
N ASN A 256 21.39 4.14 6.49
CA ASN A 256 21.56 4.25 7.94
C ASN A 256 20.26 3.99 8.72
N SER A 257 19.13 4.00 8.03
CA SER A 257 17.81 3.79 8.61
C SER A 257 17.57 2.32 8.98
N PRO A 258 16.72 2.01 9.95
CA PRO A 258 16.34 0.65 10.29
C PRO A 258 15.64 -0.04 9.10
N VAL A 259 15.70 -1.36 9.09
CA VAL A 259 14.91 -2.20 8.18
C VAL A 259 13.48 -2.27 8.71
N VAL A 260 12.52 -1.84 7.91
CA VAL A 260 11.11 -1.77 8.28
C VAL A 260 10.30 -2.72 7.39
N PRO A 261 9.76 -3.82 7.95
CA PRO A 261 8.87 -4.71 7.22
C PRO A 261 7.52 -4.07 6.96
N ALA A 262 6.83 -4.55 5.91
CA ALA A 262 5.45 -4.15 5.62
C ALA A 262 4.48 -4.85 6.60
N ALA A 263 4.43 -4.36 7.85
CA ALA A 263 3.60 -4.87 8.94
C ALA A 263 2.72 -3.76 9.55
N ALA A 264 1.59 -4.14 10.14
CA ALA A 264 0.55 -3.20 10.59
C ALA A 264 1.08 -2.09 11.53
N ASP A 265 1.93 -2.45 12.49
CA ASP A 265 2.47 -1.48 13.46
C ASP A 265 3.22 -0.35 12.75
N HIS A 266 3.96 -0.68 11.68
CA HIS A 266 4.73 0.28 10.88
C HIS A 266 3.86 1.13 9.94
N ALA A 267 2.62 0.72 9.68
CA ALA A 267 1.65 1.56 9.00
C ALA A 267 1.06 2.61 9.96
N TYR A 268 0.77 2.21 11.21
CA TYR A 268 0.16 3.09 12.20
C TYR A 268 1.13 4.10 12.81
N ASP A 269 2.38 3.73 13.05
CA ASP A 269 3.41 4.61 13.60
C ASP A 269 4.11 5.47 12.53
N GLY A 270 3.80 5.20 11.23
CA GLY A 270 4.35 5.94 10.09
C GLY A 270 5.83 5.64 9.81
N THR A 271 6.40 4.58 10.37
CA THR A 271 7.81 4.22 10.14
C THR A 271 8.04 3.52 8.80
N TYR A 272 7.01 2.87 8.21
CA TYR A 272 7.15 2.31 6.87
C TYR A 272 7.24 3.43 5.82
N PRO A 273 8.33 3.52 5.03
CA PRO A 273 8.61 4.70 4.20
C PRO A 273 7.57 5.01 3.13
N LEU A 274 6.79 4.01 2.71
CA LEU A 274 5.77 4.13 1.67
C LEU A 274 4.35 3.87 2.22
N ALA A 275 4.11 4.14 3.51
CA ALA A 275 2.77 4.15 4.08
C ALA A 275 1.98 5.39 3.61
N ARG A 276 0.69 5.20 3.33
CA ARG A 276 -0.19 6.29 2.86
C ARG A 276 -1.63 6.05 3.26
N PHE A 277 -2.42 7.12 3.33
CA PHE A 277 -3.86 6.99 3.35
C PHE A 277 -4.43 6.67 1.96
N LEU A 278 -5.53 5.93 1.95
CA LEU A 278 -6.46 5.87 0.83
C LEU A 278 -7.62 6.81 1.12
N TYR A 279 -8.02 7.55 0.11
CA TYR A 279 -8.96 8.65 0.25
C TYR A 279 -10.26 8.38 -0.51
N LEU A 280 -11.36 8.81 0.08
CA LEU A 280 -12.63 8.96 -0.61
C LEU A 280 -12.94 10.45 -0.74
N TYR A 281 -12.87 10.98 -1.94
CA TYR A 281 -13.23 12.38 -2.21
C TYR A 281 -14.72 12.52 -2.44
N VAL A 282 -15.30 13.59 -1.93
CA VAL A 282 -16.71 13.90 -2.08
C VAL A 282 -16.92 15.38 -2.41
N ASN A 283 -17.91 15.65 -3.25
CA ASN A 283 -18.41 16.99 -3.49
C ASN A 283 -19.32 17.38 -2.32
N TYR A 284 -18.78 18.16 -1.39
CA TYR A 284 -19.49 18.67 -0.21
C TYR A 284 -19.30 20.17 -0.11
N GLN A 285 -20.39 20.90 -0.16
CA GLN A 285 -20.38 22.35 0.08
C GLN A 285 -20.29 22.62 1.58
N PRO A 286 -19.26 23.35 2.05
CA PRO A 286 -19.10 23.64 3.48
C PRO A 286 -20.34 24.28 4.08
N GLY A 287 -20.78 23.76 5.23
CA GLY A 287 -21.98 24.24 5.94
C GLY A 287 -23.32 23.72 5.42
N SER A 288 -23.32 22.94 4.33
CA SER A 288 -24.52 22.23 3.85
C SER A 288 -24.73 20.90 4.57
N GLN A 289 -25.78 20.18 4.16
CA GLN A 289 -25.98 18.78 4.54
C GLN A 289 -25.79 17.89 3.32
N LEU A 290 -25.12 16.75 3.51
CA LEU A 290 -25.13 15.69 2.50
C LEU A 290 -26.55 15.11 2.38
N ASP A 291 -26.91 14.67 1.17
CA ASP A 291 -28.11 13.86 1.01
C ASP A 291 -28.01 12.56 1.83
N PRO A 292 -29.15 11.97 2.22
CA PRO A 292 -29.19 10.81 3.09
C PRO A 292 -28.34 9.64 2.59
N LEU A 293 -28.33 9.37 1.28
CA LEU A 293 -27.59 8.25 0.70
C LEU A 293 -26.07 8.42 0.88
N ARG A 294 -25.52 9.59 0.55
CA ARG A 294 -24.07 9.86 0.74
C ARG A 294 -23.70 9.89 2.21
N ALA A 295 -24.54 10.51 3.04
CA ALA A 295 -24.31 10.59 4.48
C ALA A 295 -24.25 9.19 5.12
N GLU A 296 -25.24 8.34 4.82
CA GLU A 296 -25.31 6.99 5.38
C GLU A 296 -24.20 6.08 4.86
N PHE A 297 -23.82 6.19 3.58
CA PHE A 297 -22.67 5.44 3.06
C PHE A 297 -21.37 5.82 3.77
N LEU A 298 -21.12 7.10 4.03
CA LEU A 298 -19.94 7.54 4.79
C LEU A 298 -19.99 7.07 6.24
N LYS A 299 -21.15 7.13 6.90
CA LYS A 299 -21.32 6.56 8.26
C LYS A 299 -21.01 5.06 8.27
N TYR A 300 -21.45 4.33 7.24
CA TYR A 300 -21.13 2.91 7.10
C TYR A 300 -19.62 2.70 6.92
N VAL A 301 -18.98 3.39 5.97
CA VAL A 301 -17.54 3.28 5.71
C VAL A 301 -16.71 3.50 6.98
N PHE A 302 -17.09 4.47 7.82
CA PHE A 302 -16.40 4.80 9.07
C PHE A 302 -16.92 4.07 10.31
N SER A 303 -17.86 3.14 10.14
CA SER A 303 -18.35 2.27 11.22
C SER A 303 -17.41 1.10 11.50
N LYS A 304 -17.71 0.34 12.55
CA LYS A 304 -17.01 -0.90 12.84
C LYS A 304 -17.11 -1.91 11.71
N GLU A 305 -18.26 -2.01 11.05
CA GLU A 305 -18.51 -2.91 9.91
C GLU A 305 -17.70 -2.47 8.69
N GLY A 306 -17.78 -1.22 8.29
CA GLY A 306 -17.03 -0.69 7.14
C GLY A 306 -15.52 -0.76 7.34
N GLN A 307 -15.03 -0.59 8.57
CA GLN A 307 -13.61 -0.77 8.89
C GLN A 307 -13.22 -2.26 9.01
N THR A 308 -14.16 -3.15 9.27
CA THR A 308 -13.95 -4.59 9.13
C THR A 308 -13.76 -5.00 7.68
N ASP A 309 -14.45 -4.35 6.74
CA ASP A 309 -14.26 -4.56 5.31
C ASP A 309 -12.87 -4.09 4.84
N VAL A 310 -12.33 -3.02 5.44
CA VAL A 310 -10.94 -2.60 5.21
C VAL A 310 -9.96 -3.72 5.56
N VAL A 311 -10.16 -4.39 6.71
CA VAL A 311 -9.32 -5.52 7.14
C VAL A 311 -9.49 -6.72 6.21
N LYS A 312 -10.71 -7.03 5.77
CA LYS A 312 -10.99 -8.13 4.82
C LYS A 312 -10.28 -7.92 3.48
N ASP A 313 -10.19 -6.67 3.00
CA ASP A 313 -9.47 -6.34 1.76
C ASP A 313 -7.94 -6.27 1.94
N GLY A 314 -7.43 -6.51 3.17
CA GLY A 314 -6.01 -6.56 3.47
C GLY A 314 -5.34 -5.19 3.68
N TYR A 315 -6.13 -4.13 3.85
CA TYR A 315 -5.67 -2.81 4.27
C TYR A 315 -5.78 -2.63 5.79
N TYR A 316 -5.32 -1.49 6.28
CA TYR A 316 -5.34 -1.16 7.70
C TYR A 316 -6.45 -0.17 8.01
N PRO A 317 -7.32 -0.47 8.99
CA PRO A 317 -8.44 0.40 9.34
C PRO A 317 -7.95 1.68 10.00
N VAL A 318 -8.72 2.76 9.83
CA VAL A 318 -8.48 4.02 10.55
C VAL A 318 -9.00 3.94 11.99
N SER A 319 -8.42 4.75 12.87
CA SER A 319 -8.89 4.85 14.25
C SER A 319 -10.24 5.60 14.35
N ALA A 320 -10.96 5.38 15.44
CA ALA A 320 -12.18 6.10 15.76
C ALA A 320 -11.96 7.62 15.79
N LYS A 321 -10.77 8.08 16.18
CA LYS A 321 -10.39 9.49 16.15
C LYS A 321 -10.34 10.03 14.72
N ILE A 322 -9.71 9.32 13.80
CA ILE A 322 -9.64 9.73 12.37
C ILE A 322 -11.04 9.69 11.78
N ALA A 323 -11.82 8.63 12.02
CA ALA A 323 -13.19 8.51 11.55
C ALA A 323 -14.06 9.69 11.98
N ALA A 324 -14.03 10.05 13.27
CA ALA A 324 -14.78 11.19 13.79
C ALA A 324 -14.34 12.53 13.19
N GLN A 325 -13.03 12.74 13.03
CA GLN A 325 -12.49 13.94 12.39
C GLN A 325 -12.98 14.08 10.94
N ASP A 326 -12.90 13.01 10.16
CA ASP A 326 -13.23 13.05 8.75
C ASP A 326 -14.74 13.16 8.54
N LEU A 327 -15.57 12.47 9.31
CA LEU A 327 -17.02 12.65 9.28
C LEU A 327 -17.44 14.08 9.64
N ALA A 328 -16.77 14.71 10.61
CA ALA A 328 -17.03 16.10 10.99
C ALA A 328 -16.76 17.09 9.83
N THR A 329 -15.79 16.81 8.94
CA THR A 329 -15.49 17.67 7.78
C THR A 329 -16.64 17.76 6.78
N VAL A 330 -17.55 16.78 6.79
CA VAL A 330 -18.76 16.72 5.95
C VAL A 330 -20.05 16.92 6.75
N GLY A 331 -19.94 17.48 7.97
CA GLY A 331 -21.10 17.84 8.80
C GLY A 331 -21.78 16.64 9.49
N ILE A 332 -21.16 15.47 9.50
CA ILE A 332 -21.68 14.27 10.20
C ILE A 332 -21.07 14.22 11.61
N LYS A 333 -21.93 14.10 12.64
CA LYS A 333 -21.53 14.06 14.06
C LYS A 333 -21.58 12.66 14.63
#